data_3f0e73e37782086f1dbf81e7af756385
#
_entry.id   3f0e73e37782086f1dbf81e7af756385
#
_cell.length_a   1.000
_cell.length_b   1.000
_cell.length_c   1.000
_cell.angle_alpha   90.00
_cell.angle_beta   90.00
_cell.angle_gamma   90.00
#
_symmetry.space_group_name_H-M   'P 1'
#
loop_
_entity.id
_entity.type
_entity.pdbx_description
1 polymer ?
#
loop_
_entity_poly.entity_id
_entity_poly.type
_entity_poly.pdbx_seq_one_letter_code
_entity_poly.pdbx_strand_id
1 'polypeptide(L)'
;HALYRNSRIYSAQALLPLEELRKKQTTGILYYRVRAFDLDGQPLGNYSQPVAVESSLRKVDRNAPVPRSRMEDTNGSLLLYPVYAYTGNPGAVQYEVEVTDRMPENPEGIAPSRYRVFAQVTSLTDLYDEAPRLGTYYWRVRGMDKEGNPVGQWSLPQKFTTLPSRKIGVGIYGDSISHGGGHLSFSPVDYAYSYSHYLAFPTVNLSESGDTSAMMVERFERDVRSFHLKYLLILGGTNSLRAGVPAEEVIQDLDEIGRKAEALGIRPIYLTLPPINPANIQKAFDEPTADNWRQSFA
;
A
#
# COMPACT_ATOMS: atom_id res chain seq x y z
N HIS A 1 -2.55 -1.90 -34.68
CA HIS A 1 -3.70 -2.42 -33.88
C HIS A 1 -3.29 -2.65 -32.43
N ALA A 2 -4.16 -2.24 -31.47
CA ALA A 2 -3.98 -2.62 -30.08
C ALA A 2 -4.43 -4.07 -29.91
N LEU A 3 -3.54 -4.94 -29.47
CA LEU A 3 -3.81 -6.36 -29.18
C LEU A 3 -4.56 -6.54 -27.87
N TYR A 4 -4.36 -5.59 -26.94
CA TYR A 4 -4.94 -5.58 -25.61
C TYR A 4 -5.17 -4.14 -25.15
N ARG A 5 -6.23 -3.92 -24.38
CA ARG A 5 -6.52 -2.65 -23.72
C ARG A 5 -7.12 -2.94 -22.35
N ASN A 6 -6.62 -2.25 -21.33
CA ASN A 6 -7.21 -2.21 -20.02
C ASN A 6 -7.34 -0.73 -19.60
N SER A 7 -8.55 -0.29 -19.28
CA SER A 7 -8.85 1.09 -18.87
C SER A 7 -9.16 1.22 -17.38
N ARG A 8 -9.02 0.13 -16.60
CA ARG A 8 -9.28 0.09 -15.18
C ARG A 8 -8.00 -0.27 -14.42
N ILE A 9 -6.97 0.54 -14.59
CA ILE A 9 -5.71 0.40 -13.87
C ILE A 9 -5.61 1.59 -12.93
N TYR A 10 -5.77 1.34 -11.65
CA TYR A 10 -5.74 2.35 -10.59
C TYR A 10 -4.44 2.29 -9.78
N SER A 11 -3.46 1.50 -10.24
CA SER A 11 -2.15 1.36 -9.65
C SER A 11 -1.05 1.62 -10.69
N ALA A 12 0.18 1.77 -10.25
CA ALA A 12 1.34 1.88 -11.15
C ALA A 12 1.73 0.54 -11.82
N GLN A 13 0.90 -0.50 -11.69
CA GLN A 13 1.18 -1.84 -12.20
C GLN A 13 0.01 -2.37 -13.02
N ALA A 14 0.31 -3.16 -14.03
CA ALA A 14 -0.67 -3.88 -14.82
C ALA A 14 -0.16 -5.27 -15.17
N LEU A 15 -1.02 -6.29 -15.01
CA LEU A 15 -0.74 -7.63 -15.50
C LEU A 15 -1.11 -7.70 -16.98
N LEU A 16 -0.18 -8.21 -17.79
CA LEU A 16 -0.40 -8.43 -19.21
C LEU A 16 -0.55 -9.94 -19.49
N PRO A 17 -1.62 -10.37 -20.18
CA PRO A 17 -1.81 -11.78 -20.55
C PRO A 17 -0.89 -12.13 -21.74
N LEU A 18 0.41 -12.23 -21.51
CA LEU A 18 1.42 -12.37 -22.57
C LEU A 18 1.23 -13.62 -23.40
N GLU A 19 0.76 -14.71 -22.83
CA GLU A 19 0.49 -15.95 -23.58
C GLU A 19 -0.64 -15.76 -24.61
N GLU A 20 -1.71 -15.08 -24.24
CA GLU A 20 -2.81 -14.76 -25.15
C GLU A 20 -2.37 -13.75 -26.23
N LEU A 21 -1.56 -12.76 -25.84
CA LEU A 21 -1.03 -11.77 -26.75
C LEU A 21 -0.08 -12.42 -27.77
N ARG A 22 0.72 -13.39 -27.35
CA ARG A 22 1.60 -14.17 -28.24
C ARG A 22 0.84 -15.09 -29.17
N LYS A 23 -0.32 -15.61 -28.78
CA LYS A 23 -1.23 -16.33 -29.71
C LYS A 23 -1.76 -15.44 -30.82
N LYS A 24 -1.99 -14.15 -30.52
CA LYS A 24 -2.48 -13.16 -31.50
C LYS A 24 -1.35 -12.60 -32.38
N GLN A 25 -0.13 -12.55 -31.85
CA GLN A 25 1.05 -12.08 -32.58
C GLN A 25 2.25 -12.97 -32.23
N THR A 26 2.52 -13.92 -33.09
CA THR A 26 3.53 -14.97 -32.88
C THR A 26 4.95 -14.49 -33.08
N THR A 27 5.16 -13.40 -33.84
CA THR A 27 6.49 -12.83 -34.15
C THR A 27 6.55 -11.33 -33.85
N GLY A 28 7.76 -10.82 -33.68
CA GLY A 28 8.01 -9.41 -33.45
C GLY A 28 8.01 -8.99 -31.99
N ILE A 29 8.35 -7.74 -31.75
CA ILE A 29 8.41 -7.12 -30.43
C ILE A 29 7.02 -6.59 -30.06
N LEU A 30 6.55 -6.90 -28.88
CA LEU A 30 5.36 -6.28 -28.29
C LEU A 30 5.76 -4.96 -27.63
N TYR A 31 4.93 -3.96 -27.80
CA TYR A 31 5.10 -2.65 -27.16
C TYR A 31 3.87 -2.33 -26.34
N TYR A 32 4.07 -1.69 -25.19
CA TYR A 32 2.98 -1.06 -24.44
C TYR A 32 3.17 0.44 -24.37
N ARG A 33 2.08 1.13 -24.16
CA ARG A 33 2.02 2.54 -23.82
C ARG A 33 0.84 2.80 -22.92
N VAL A 34 0.96 3.80 -22.06
CA VAL A 34 -0.08 4.18 -21.11
C VAL A 34 -0.56 5.59 -21.35
N ARG A 35 -1.78 5.88 -20.94
CA ARG A 35 -2.35 7.22 -20.94
C ARG A 35 -3.27 7.36 -19.73
N ALA A 36 -3.21 8.50 -19.05
CA ALA A 36 -4.14 8.81 -17.98
C ALA A 36 -5.53 9.19 -18.53
N PHE A 37 -6.55 8.86 -17.76
CA PHE A 37 -7.92 9.25 -17.99
C PHE A 37 -8.47 9.85 -16.68
N ASP A 38 -9.39 10.80 -16.78
CA ASP A 38 -10.20 11.21 -15.65
C ASP A 38 -11.26 10.15 -15.29
N LEU A 39 -12.02 10.41 -14.23
CA LEU A 39 -13.07 9.49 -13.77
C LEU A 39 -14.30 9.47 -14.70
N ASP A 40 -14.42 10.42 -15.63
CA ASP A 40 -15.41 10.44 -16.69
C ASP A 40 -14.95 9.69 -17.95
N GLY A 41 -13.73 9.14 -17.92
CA GLY A 41 -13.13 8.42 -19.05
C GLY A 41 -12.59 9.33 -20.14
N GLN A 42 -12.40 10.64 -19.86
CA GLN A 42 -11.79 11.57 -20.81
C GLN A 42 -10.26 11.50 -20.70
N PRO A 43 -9.54 11.52 -21.80
CA PRO A 43 -8.09 11.42 -21.77
C PRO A 43 -7.44 12.67 -21.18
N LEU A 44 -6.55 12.46 -20.22
CA LEU A 44 -5.69 13.49 -19.65
C LEU A 44 -4.32 13.44 -20.36
N GLY A 45 -4.21 14.16 -21.47
CA GLY A 45 -2.99 14.24 -22.26
C GLY A 45 -2.78 13.10 -23.27
N ASN A 46 -1.54 12.94 -23.73
CA ASN A 46 -1.15 11.99 -24.77
C ASN A 46 -0.74 10.62 -24.19
N TYR A 47 -0.63 9.61 -25.03
CA TYR A 47 0.01 8.37 -24.67
C TYR A 47 1.50 8.58 -24.36
N SER A 48 2.04 7.79 -23.44
CA SER A 48 3.48 7.67 -23.23
C SER A 48 4.17 7.23 -24.53
N GLN A 49 5.48 7.44 -24.60
CA GLN A 49 6.29 6.78 -25.63
C GLN A 49 6.11 5.26 -25.53
N PRO A 50 6.11 4.54 -26.68
CA PRO A 50 6.05 3.09 -26.67
C PRO A 50 7.27 2.50 -25.95
N VAL A 51 7.01 1.55 -25.05
CA VAL A 51 8.05 0.80 -24.33
C VAL A 51 7.97 -0.65 -24.77
N ALA A 52 9.11 -1.22 -25.17
CA ALA A 52 9.18 -2.63 -25.54
C ALA A 52 8.88 -3.53 -24.33
N VAL A 53 8.03 -4.52 -24.53
CA VAL A 53 7.88 -5.60 -23.57
C VAL A 53 9.07 -6.52 -23.75
N GLU A 54 10.11 -6.29 -22.98
CA GLU A 54 11.29 -7.14 -22.96
C GLU A 54 10.92 -8.48 -22.33
N SER A 55 10.88 -9.53 -23.15
CA SER A 55 11.01 -10.87 -22.61
C SER A 55 12.49 -11.05 -22.28
N SER A 56 12.88 -10.81 -21.03
CA SER A 56 14.18 -11.27 -20.59
C SER A 56 14.21 -12.77 -20.78
N LEU A 57 15.20 -13.28 -21.52
CA LEU A 57 15.50 -14.71 -21.67
C LEU A 57 15.99 -15.34 -20.34
N ARG A 58 16.07 -14.59 -19.26
CA ARG A 58 16.19 -15.16 -17.92
C ARG A 58 14.97 -16.03 -17.70
N LYS A 59 15.18 -17.31 -17.52
CA LYS A 59 14.20 -18.19 -16.92
C LYS A 59 13.81 -17.57 -15.58
N VAL A 60 12.77 -16.75 -15.58
CA VAL A 60 12.09 -16.40 -14.35
C VAL A 60 11.58 -17.75 -13.84
N ASP A 61 11.91 -18.08 -12.62
CA ASP A 61 11.33 -19.25 -11.98
C ASP A 61 9.82 -19.01 -11.93
N ARG A 62 9.11 -19.65 -12.88
CA ARG A 62 7.66 -19.48 -13.04
C ARG A 62 6.87 -20.25 -12.01
N ASN A 63 7.55 -20.96 -11.12
CA ASN A 63 6.94 -21.79 -10.11
C ASN A 63 6.52 -21.04 -8.85
N ALA A 64 6.87 -19.76 -8.71
CA ALA A 64 6.50 -18.97 -7.57
C ALA A 64 6.19 -17.50 -7.96
N PRO A 65 5.34 -16.80 -7.21
CA PRO A 65 5.21 -15.36 -7.33
C PRO A 65 6.53 -14.63 -7.00
N VAL A 66 6.69 -13.40 -7.50
CA VAL A 66 7.89 -12.59 -7.27
C VAL A 66 7.55 -11.40 -6.38
N PRO A 67 8.03 -11.34 -5.13
CA PRO A 67 7.86 -10.20 -4.24
C PRO A 67 8.35 -8.88 -4.85
N ARG A 68 7.62 -7.79 -4.59
CA ARG A 68 7.90 -6.45 -5.11
C ARG A 68 7.98 -5.38 -4.03
N SER A 69 7.32 -5.58 -2.89
CA SER A 69 7.27 -4.59 -1.82
C SER A 69 8.65 -4.20 -1.31
N ARG A 70 8.79 -2.91 -1.05
CA ARG A 70 9.87 -2.34 -0.27
C ARG A 70 9.27 -1.75 0.99
N MET A 71 9.59 -2.32 2.15
CA MET A 71 9.11 -1.85 3.45
C MET A 71 10.02 -0.78 4.06
N GLU A 72 11.16 -0.54 3.44
CA GLU A 72 12.13 0.48 3.79
C GLU A 72 12.45 1.30 2.54
N ASP A 73 12.28 2.61 2.63
CA ASP A 73 12.64 3.53 1.54
C ASP A 73 14.15 3.72 1.44
N THR A 74 14.63 4.22 0.33
CA THR A 74 16.05 4.45 0.04
C THR A 74 16.71 5.43 1.00
N ASN A 75 15.95 6.31 1.65
CA ASN A 75 16.43 7.24 2.68
C ASN A 75 16.41 6.64 4.10
N GLY A 76 16.03 5.37 4.27
CA GLY A 76 15.92 4.69 5.56
C GLY A 76 14.59 4.91 6.29
N SER A 77 13.57 5.43 5.61
CA SER A 77 12.22 5.52 6.16
C SER A 77 11.56 4.15 6.26
N LEU A 78 10.78 3.95 7.32
CA LEU A 78 10.14 2.68 7.67
C LEU A 78 8.62 2.79 7.57
N LEU A 79 7.97 1.64 7.40
CA LEU A 79 6.51 1.51 7.32
C LEU A 79 6.02 0.53 8.41
N LEU A 80 5.07 0.98 9.26
CA LEU A 80 4.53 0.15 10.34
C LEU A 80 3.44 -0.82 9.85
N TYR A 81 2.62 -0.40 8.88
CA TYR A 81 1.53 -1.18 8.29
C TYR A 81 1.91 -1.64 6.89
N PRO A 82 2.39 -2.87 6.73
CA PRO A 82 2.95 -3.33 5.46
C PRO A 82 1.91 -3.51 4.35
N VAL A 83 2.39 -3.42 3.11
CA VAL A 83 1.68 -3.94 1.94
C VAL A 83 2.56 -4.94 1.22
N TYR A 84 2.05 -6.14 1.04
CA TYR A 84 2.74 -7.25 0.41
C TYR A 84 2.36 -7.30 -1.06
N ALA A 85 3.13 -6.62 -1.91
CA ALA A 85 2.90 -6.61 -3.35
C ALA A 85 3.87 -7.55 -4.09
N TYR A 86 3.37 -8.18 -5.13
CA TYR A 86 4.09 -9.21 -5.88
C TYR A 86 3.62 -9.29 -7.33
N THR A 87 4.43 -9.91 -8.16
CA THR A 87 4.00 -10.36 -9.48
C THR A 87 3.57 -11.82 -9.35
N GLY A 88 2.36 -12.13 -9.79
CA GLY A 88 1.81 -13.49 -9.74
C GLY A 88 2.53 -14.45 -10.69
N ASN A 89 2.39 -15.75 -10.43
CA ASN A 89 2.88 -16.82 -11.29
C ASN A 89 1.77 -17.36 -12.22
N PRO A 90 2.13 -17.92 -13.38
CA PRO A 90 1.16 -18.47 -14.32
C PRO A 90 0.32 -19.59 -13.71
N GLY A 91 -0.97 -19.61 -14.03
CA GLY A 91 -1.92 -20.61 -13.56
C GLY A 91 -2.55 -20.30 -12.20
N ALA A 92 -2.01 -19.35 -11.43
CA ALA A 92 -2.64 -18.89 -10.21
C ALA A 92 -3.75 -17.89 -10.50
N VAL A 93 -4.84 -17.95 -9.74
CA VAL A 93 -5.98 -17.02 -9.77
C VAL A 93 -6.21 -16.36 -8.42
N GLN A 94 -5.62 -16.92 -7.37
CA GLN A 94 -5.57 -16.41 -6.02
C GLN A 94 -4.16 -16.54 -5.48
N TYR A 95 -3.89 -15.84 -4.40
CA TYR A 95 -2.58 -15.83 -3.76
C TYR A 95 -2.74 -15.89 -2.25
N GLU A 96 -1.96 -16.73 -1.60
CA GLU A 96 -1.83 -16.72 -0.15
C GLU A 96 -0.55 -16.01 0.23
N VAL A 97 -0.69 -14.94 1.01
CA VAL A 97 0.42 -14.25 1.67
C VAL A 97 0.58 -14.82 3.07
N GLU A 98 1.81 -15.11 3.45
CA GLU A 98 2.16 -15.57 4.78
C GLU A 98 3.23 -14.66 5.39
N VAL A 99 3.01 -14.26 6.64
CA VAL A 99 3.99 -13.51 7.44
C VAL A 99 4.43 -14.37 8.62
N THR A 100 5.72 -14.36 8.88
CA THR A 100 6.35 -15.14 9.96
C THR A 100 7.22 -14.25 10.84
N ASP A 101 7.34 -14.58 12.13
CA ASP A 101 8.20 -13.88 13.09
C ASP A 101 9.66 -14.33 13.03
N ARG A 102 9.96 -15.34 12.24
CA ARG A 102 11.30 -15.90 11.97
C ARG A 102 11.40 -16.34 10.53
N MET A 103 12.63 -16.57 10.06
CA MET A 103 12.85 -17.20 8.75
C MET A 103 12.04 -18.51 8.70
N PRO A 104 11.19 -18.71 7.69
CA PRO A 104 10.47 -19.97 7.51
C PRO A 104 11.44 -21.16 7.49
N GLU A 105 11.10 -22.21 8.20
CA GLU A 105 11.90 -23.45 8.27
C GLU A 105 11.93 -24.22 6.96
N ASN A 106 10.99 -23.92 6.07
CA ASN A 106 10.82 -24.55 4.77
C ASN A 106 10.77 -23.52 3.63
N PRO A 107 11.82 -22.71 3.41
CA PRO A 107 11.79 -21.60 2.46
C PRO A 107 11.47 -22.02 1.02
N GLU A 108 11.81 -23.24 0.64
CA GLU A 108 11.57 -23.81 -0.71
C GLU A 108 10.40 -24.81 -0.72
N GLY A 109 9.71 -24.99 0.40
CA GLY A 109 8.60 -25.93 0.52
C GLY A 109 7.27 -25.40 0.02
N ILE A 110 6.23 -26.24 0.08
CA ILE A 110 4.85 -25.88 -0.23
C ILE A 110 3.97 -25.78 1.03
N ALA A 111 4.41 -26.34 2.15
CA ALA A 111 3.66 -26.28 3.40
C ALA A 111 3.74 -24.89 4.05
N PRO A 112 2.71 -24.46 4.80
CA PRO A 112 2.79 -23.30 5.66
C PRO A 112 3.92 -23.42 6.68
N SER A 113 4.50 -22.28 7.08
CA SER A 113 5.51 -22.25 8.14
C SER A 113 4.86 -22.41 9.53
N ARG A 114 5.55 -23.10 10.44
CA ARG A 114 5.17 -23.15 11.85
C ARG A 114 5.37 -21.82 12.59
N TYR A 115 6.12 -20.89 11.99
CA TYR A 115 6.38 -19.55 12.53
C TYR A 115 5.40 -18.51 11.99
N ARG A 116 4.32 -18.95 11.37
CA ARG A 116 3.26 -18.09 10.81
C ARG A 116 2.58 -17.29 11.90
N VAL A 117 2.57 -15.98 11.78
CA VAL A 117 1.83 -15.04 12.62
C VAL A 117 0.63 -14.42 11.92
N PHE A 118 0.65 -14.46 10.57
CA PHE A 118 -0.45 -13.97 9.75
C PHE A 118 -0.49 -14.74 8.42
N ALA A 119 -1.69 -14.95 7.89
CA ALA A 119 -1.90 -15.41 6.53
C ALA A 119 -3.26 -14.97 6.02
N GLN A 120 -3.30 -14.60 4.74
CA GLN A 120 -4.53 -14.22 4.06
C GLN A 120 -4.46 -14.58 2.58
N VAL A 121 -5.62 -15.00 2.04
CA VAL A 121 -5.80 -15.24 0.61
C VAL A 121 -6.45 -14.04 -0.04
N THR A 122 -5.94 -13.65 -1.21
CA THR A 122 -6.47 -12.56 -2.02
C THR A 122 -6.45 -12.93 -3.50
N SER A 123 -7.34 -12.35 -4.29
CA SER A 123 -7.29 -12.40 -5.75
C SER A 123 -6.50 -11.26 -6.38
N LEU A 124 -6.04 -10.31 -5.56
CA LEU A 124 -5.23 -9.17 -5.98
C LEU A 124 -3.75 -9.53 -5.97
N THR A 125 -2.92 -8.71 -6.57
CA THR A 125 -1.45 -8.85 -6.57
C THR A 125 -0.78 -8.02 -5.50
N ASP A 126 -1.56 -7.52 -4.56
CA ASP A 126 -1.12 -6.89 -3.32
C ASP A 126 -2.08 -7.23 -2.17
N LEU A 127 -1.58 -7.11 -0.96
CA LEU A 127 -2.33 -7.32 0.27
C LEU A 127 -1.89 -6.30 1.30
N TYR A 128 -2.84 -5.50 1.78
CA TYR A 128 -2.63 -4.59 2.90
C TYR A 128 -2.76 -5.35 4.23
N ASP A 129 -1.76 -5.18 5.10
CA ASP A 129 -1.76 -5.75 6.45
C ASP A 129 -2.21 -4.67 7.44
N GLU A 130 -3.40 -4.81 7.99
CA GLU A 130 -4.00 -3.90 8.96
C GLU A 130 -3.39 -4.04 10.36
N ALA A 131 -2.47 -4.99 10.56
CA ALA A 131 -1.77 -5.15 11.81
C ALA A 131 -0.42 -4.41 11.81
N PRO A 132 -0.10 -3.65 12.86
CA PRO A 132 1.20 -3.01 12.98
C PRO A 132 2.30 -4.07 13.15
N ARG A 133 3.32 -4.03 12.32
CA ARG A 133 4.44 -4.98 12.35
C ARG A 133 5.67 -4.35 12.98
N LEU A 134 5.59 -4.13 14.29
CA LEU A 134 6.74 -3.65 15.08
C LEU A 134 7.68 -4.83 15.40
N GLY A 135 8.86 -4.83 14.79
CA GLY A 135 9.82 -5.94 14.94
C GLY A 135 10.50 -6.32 13.64
N THR A 136 11.04 -7.52 13.61
CA THR A 136 11.60 -8.14 12.40
C THR A 136 10.70 -9.29 11.99
N TYR A 137 10.27 -9.26 10.72
CA TYR A 137 9.38 -10.23 10.13
C TYR A 137 9.92 -10.70 8.78
N TYR A 138 9.34 -11.80 8.32
CA TYR A 138 9.53 -12.33 6.97
C TYR A 138 8.18 -12.55 6.34
N TRP A 139 8.06 -12.29 5.05
CA TRP A 139 6.86 -12.60 4.32
C TRP A 139 7.17 -13.33 3.03
N ARG A 140 6.25 -14.14 2.58
CA ARG A 140 6.29 -14.85 1.32
C ARG A 140 4.89 -15.02 0.77
N VAL A 141 4.80 -15.36 -0.51
CA VAL A 141 3.52 -15.51 -1.20
C VAL A 141 3.57 -16.74 -2.10
N ARG A 142 2.46 -17.43 -2.23
CA ARG A 142 2.28 -18.50 -3.20
C ARG A 142 1.02 -18.30 -4.02
N GLY A 143 1.03 -18.82 -5.27
CA GLY A 143 -0.15 -18.90 -6.10
C GLY A 143 -1.07 -20.05 -5.69
N MET A 144 -2.36 -19.89 -5.96
CA MET A 144 -3.40 -20.88 -5.73
C MET A 144 -4.33 -20.93 -6.94
N ASP A 145 -4.87 -22.10 -7.23
CA ASP A 145 -5.93 -22.28 -8.22
C ASP A 145 -7.30 -21.88 -7.67
N LYS A 146 -8.34 -22.00 -8.48
CA LYS A 146 -9.72 -21.67 -8.08
C LYS A 146 -10.30 -22.61 -7.02
N GLU A 147 -9.75 -23.80 -6.88
CA GLU A 147 -10.11 -24.81 -5.88
C GLU A 147 -9.35 -24.61 -4.56
N GLY A 148 -8.40 -23.66 -4.51
CA GLY A 148 -7.58 -23.38 -3.33
C GLY A 148 -6.35 -24.28 -3.19
N ASN A 149 -5.96 -25.02 -4.24
CA ASN A 149 -4.74 -25.81 -4.21
C ASN A 149 -3.53 -24.96 -4.59
N PRO A 150 -2.34 -25.23 -4.00
CA PRO A 150 -1.12 -24.51 -4.36
C PRO A 150 -0.74 -24.69 -5.84
N VAL A 151 -0.42 -23.59 -6.51
CA VAL A 151 0.14 -23.53 -7.85
C VAL A 151 1.61 -23.17 -7.74
N GLY A 152 2.47 -24.15 -7.82
CA GLY A 152 3.92 -24.00 -7.64
C GLY A 152 4.33 -23.89 -6.17
N GLN A 153 5.38 -23.16 -5.91
CA GLN A 153 6.03 -23.03 -4.60
C GLN A 153 5.79 -21.66 -3.97
N TRP A 154 6.14 -21.52 -2.69
CA TRP A 154 6.29 -20.22 -2.06
C TRP A 154 7.39 -19.39 -2.75
N SER A 155 7.19 -18.08 -2.81
CA SER A 155 8.27 -17.16 -3.13
C SER A 155 9.39 -17.27 -2.10
N LEU A 156 10.60 -16.81 -2.45
CA LEU A 156 11.65 -16.62 -1.46
C LEU A 156 11.19 -15.65 -0.38
N PRO A 157 11.42 -15.98 0.91
CA PRO A 157 11.04 -15.12 2.02
C PRO A 157 11.75 -13.76 1.93
N GLN A 158 11.00 -12.68 2.11
CA GLN A 158 11.51 -11.32 2.17
C GLN A 158 11.52 -10.85 3.62
N LYS A 159 12.69 -10.45 4.10
CA LYS A 159 12.85 -9.87 5.43
C LYS A 159 12.49 -8.39 5.41
N PHE A 160 11.79 -7.92 6.45
CA PHE A 160 11.65 -6.50 6.74
C PHE A 160 11.73 -6.24 8.24
N THR A 161 12.07 -5.01 8.61
CA THR A 161 12.27 -4.65 10.01
C THR A 161 11.75 -3.24 10.23
N THR A 162 10.82 -3.11 11.19
CA THR A 162 10.32 -1.82 11.66
C THR A 162 10.61 -1.73 13.14
N LEU A 163 11.69 -1.06 13.48
CA LEU A 163 12.17 -0.91 14.86
C LEU A 163 12.50 0.54 15.18
N PRO A 164 12.29 0.97 16.44
CA PRO A 164 12.74 2.27 16.90
C PRO A 164 14.23 2.48 16.60
N SER A 165 14.57 3.66 16.07
CA SER A 165 15.94 4.03 15.77
C SER A 165 16.17 5.49 16.15
N ARG A 166 17.33 5.78 16.77
CA ARG A 166 17.72 7.16 17.09
C ARG A 166 17.94 8.04 15.84
N LYS A 167 18.06 7.42 14.67
CA LYS A 167 18.18 8.13 13.39
C LYS A 167 16.84 8.65 12.88
N ILE A 168 15.74 8.07 13.35
CA ILE A 168 14.38 8.43 12.95
C ILE A 168 13.78 9.30 14.06
N GLY A 169 13.73 10.60 13.82
CA GLY A 169 13.17 11.56 14.76
C GLY A 169 11.78 12.06 14.38
N VAL A 170 11.25 11.66 13.23
CA VAL A 170 9.96 12.13 12.69
C VAL A 170 9.06 10.95 12.41
N GLY A 171 7.86 10.97 12.99
CA GLY A 171 6.76 10.08 12.68
C GLY A 171 5.75 10.74 11.75
N ILE A 172 5.12 9.94 10.92
CA ILE A 172 3.98 10.32 10.08
C ILE A 172 2.78 9.58 10.59
N TYR A 173 1.71 10.29 10.94
CA TYR A 173 0.55 9.75 11.59
C TYR A 173 -0.74 10.25 10.94
N GLY A 174 -1.55 9.35 10.43
CA GLY A 174 -2.74 9.70 9.68
C GLY A 174 -3.44 8.48 9.07
N ASP A 175 -4.23 8.74 8.07
CA ASP A 175 -5.01 7.76 7.31
C ASP A 175 -4.29 7.30 6.02
N SER A 176 -5.05 6.80 5.03
CA SER A 176 -4.54 6.32 3.74
C SER A 176 -3.76 7.37 2.95
N ILE A 177 -4.06 8.66 3.12
CA ILE A 177 -3.36 9.74 2.44
C ILE A 177 -1.91 9.81 2.94
N SER A 178 -1.71 9.68 4.24
CA SER A 178 -0.39 9.65 4.87
C SER A 178 0.30 8.31 4.71
N HIS A 179 -0.44 7.20 4.72
CA HIS A 179 0.11 5.87 4.45
C HIS A 179 0.75 5.79 3.06
N GLY A 180 0.21 6.53 2.09
CA GLY A 180 0.71 6.58 0.72
C GLY A 180 0.20 5.45 -0.16
N GLY A 181 -0.89 4.84 0.23
CA GLY A 181 -1.51 3.71 -0.44
C GLY A 181 -2.09 2.74 0.57
N GLY A 182 -2.10 1.51 0.20
CA GLY A 182 -2.80 0.46 0.94
C GLY A 182 -4.28 0.47 0.59
N HIS A 183 -4.85 -0.68 0.62
CA HIS A 183 -6.24 -1.02 0.39
C HIS A 183 -6.73 -0.88 -1.05
N LEU A 184 -6.91 0.20 -1.69
CA LEU A 184 -7.54 0.22 -3.03
C LEU A 184 -6.87 1.13 -4.04
N SER A 185 -6.03 2.03 -3.63
CA SER A 185 -5.59 3.08 -4.53
C SER A 185 -4.15 2.96 -4.99
N PHE A 186 -3.20 2.77 -4.09
CA PHE A 186 -1.79 2.72 -4.45
C PHE A 186 -1.04 1.81 -3.49
N SER A 187 -0.24 0.93 -4.03
CA SER A 187 0.67 0.15 -3.22
C SER A 187 1.82 1.03 -2.75
N PRO A 188 2.21 1.01 -1.46
CA PRO A 188 3.43 1.67 -0.99
C PRO A 188 4.72 1.06 -1.57
N VAL A 189 4.61 0.12 -2.48
CA VAL A 189 5.71 -0.29 -3.37
C VAL A 189 6.24 0.89 -4.17
N ASP A 190 5.40 1.88 -4.44
CA ASP A 190 5.80 3.10 -5.10
C ASP A 190 5.69 4.30 -4.14
N TYR A 191 6.76 4.54 -3.40
CA TYR A 191 6.87 5.64 -2.45
C TYR A 191 6.66 7.04 -3.08
N ALA A 192 6.78 7.17 -4.39
CA ALA A 192 6.56 8.44 -5.09
C ALA A 192 5.13 8.99 -4.92
N TYR A 193 4.17 8.16 -4.52
CA TYR A 193 2.81 8.59 -4.19
C TYR A 193 2.62 9.04 -2.74
N SER A 194 3.62 8.86 -1.88
CA SER A 194 3.59 9.36 -0.51
C SER A 194 4.40 10.65 -0.39
N TYR A 195 3.84 11.67 0.25
CA TYR A 195 4.58 12.90 0.54
C TYR A 195 5.82 12.64 1.42
N SER A 196 5.83 11.56 2.18
CA SER A 196 6.97 11.14 3.00
C SER A 196 8.23 10.88 2.18
N HIS A 197 8.08 10.42 0.94
CA HIS A 197 9.19 10.18 0.02
C HIS A 197 9.98 11.46 -0.31
N TYR A 198 9.31 12.62 -0.27
CA TYR A 198 9.92 13.91 -0.61
C TYR A 198 10.57 14.61 0.58
N LEU A 199 10.54 13.98 1.77
CA LEU A 199 11.26 14.48 2.93
C LEU A 199 12.75 14.10 2.81
N ALA A 200 13.64 15.07 3.10
CA ALA A 200 15.09 14.89 2.98
C ALA A 200 15.73 14.10 4.14
N PHE A 201 14.92 13.49 4.99
CA PHE A 201 15.35 12.75 6.18
C PHE A 201 14.47 11.51 6.39
N PRO A 202 14.98 10.48 7.08
CA PRO A 202 14.22 9.27 7.35
C PRO A 202 13.06 9.52 8.31
N THR A 203 11.93 8.88 8.03
CA THR A 203 10.71 8.93 8.84
C THR A 203 10.25 7.52 9.17
N VAL A 204 9.37 7.39 10.16
CA VAL A 204 8.55 6.18 10.32
C VAL A 204 7.10 6.53 10.00
N ASN A 205 6.54 5.82 9.04
CA ASN A 205 5.13 5.94 8.68
C ASN A 205 4.30 5.03 9.58
N LEU A 206 3.54 5.65 10.48
CA LEU A 206 2.65 5.06 11.47
C LEU A 206 1.18 5.18 11.06
N SER A 207 0.92 5.59 9.82
CA SER A 207 -0.42 5.82 9.32
C SER A 207 -1.10 4.50 8.97
N GLU A 208 -2.40 4.42 9.23
CA GLU A 208 -3.24 3.27 8.91
C GLU A 208 -4.33 3.67 7.91
N SER A 209 -4.45 2.89 6.84
CA SER A 209 -5.42 3.17 5.79
C SER A 209 -6.84 2.89 6.29
N GLY A 210 -7.76 3.84 6.06
CA GLY A 210 -9.15 3.72 6.49
C GLY A 210 -9.48 4.43 7.80
N ASP A 211 -8.49 4.89 8.54
CA ASP A 211 -8.68 5.53 9.85
C ASP A 211 -9.61 6.73 9.80
N THR A 212 -10.51 6.77 10.78
CA THR A 212 -11.17 7.99 11.25
C THR A 212 -10.30 8.69 12.30
N SER A 213 -10.62 9.94 12.64
CA SER A 213 -9.92 10.67 13.70
C SER A 213 -9.99 9.96 15.06
N ALA A 214 -11.15 9.39 15.40
CA ALA A 214 -11.35 8.61 16.63
C ALA A 214 -10.47 7.35 16.66
N MET A 215 -10.37 6.60 15.56
CA MET A 215 -9.48 5.43 15.45
C MET A 215 -8.01 5.82 15.63
N MET A 216 -7.61 6.98 15.09
CA MET A 216 -6.27 7.52 15.32
C MET A 216 -6.00 7.80 16.80
N VAL A 217 -6.97 8.40 17.54
CA VAL A 217 -6.85 8.59 18.99
C VAL A 217 -6.65 7.27 19.73
N GLU A 218 -7.39 6.24 19.34
CA GLU A 218 -7.42 4.92 20.00
C GLU A 218 -6.09 4.17 19.86
N ARG A 219 -5.49 4.16 18.67
CA ARG A 219 -4.24 3.43 18.41
C ARG A 219 -2.95 4.20 18.74
N PHE A 220 -3.05 5.47 19.16
CA PHE A 220 -1.90 6.34 19.36
C PHE A 220 -0.81 5.72 20.25
N GLU A 221 -1.19 5.24 21.44
CA GLU A 221 -0.22 4.70 22.39
C GLU A 221 0.49 3.45 21.85
N ARG A 222 -0.25 2.58 21.17
CA ARG A 222 0.28 1.36 20.58
C ARG A 222 1.34 1.67 19.52
N ASP A 223 1.08 2.65 18.66
CA ASP A 223 1.86 2.86 17.43
C ASP A 223 2.97 3.90 17.60
N VAL A 224 2.76 4.92 18.43
CA VAL A 224 3.68 6.07 18.53
C VAL A 224 4.70 5.91 19.65
N ARG A 225 4.28 5.42 20.81
CA ARG A 225 5.07 5.47 22.04
C ARG A 225 6.45 4.82 21.94
N SER A 226 6.58 3.74 21.19
CA SER A 226 7.82 2.97 21.08
C SER A 226 8.92 3.66 20.28
N PHE A 227 8.61 4.68 19.46
CA PHE A 227 9.55 5.24 18.48
C PHE A 227 10.41 6.40 18.99
N HIS A 228 10.17 6.96 20.20
CA HIS A 228 10.95 8.07 20.77
C HIS A 228 11.16 9.24 19.81
N LEU A 229 10.08 9.66 19.15
CA LEU A 229 10.09 10.70 18.13
C LEU A 229 10.35 12.09 18.72
N LYS A 230 10.84 13.01 17.89
CA LYS A 230 10.92 14.45 18.20
C LYS A 230 9.74 15.22 17.61
N TYR A 231 9.25 14.77 16.46
CA TYR A 231 8.16 15.40 15.73
C TYR A 231 7.17 14.35 15.25
N LEU A 232 5.90 14.71 15.23
CA LEU A 232 4.84 13.89 14.66
C LEU A 232 4.07 14.74 13.64
N LEU A 233 4.14 14.37 12.36
CA LEU A 233 3.33 14.96 11.30
C LEU A 233 1.96 14.30 11.33
N ILE A 234 0.92 15.08 11.61
CA ILE A 234 -0.45 14.59 11.77
C ILE A 234 -1.29 15.07 10.60
N LEU A 235 -1.84 14.14 9.82
CA LEU A 235 -2.78 14.41 8.75
C LEU A 235 -3.88 13.34 8.79
N GLY A 236 -5.04 13.70 9.27
CA GLY A 236 -6.18 12.79 9.40
C GLY A 236 -7.49 13.54 9.58
N GLY A 237 -8.59 12.82 9.49
CA GLY A 237 -9.94 13.37 9.60
C GLY A 237 -10.75 13.34 8.30
N THR A 238 -10.12 13.09 7.16
CA THR A 238 -10.82 12.99 5.86
C THR A 238 -11.94 11.95 5.91
N ASN A 239 -11.67 10.77 6.45
CA ASN A 239 -12.67 9.70 6.54
C ASN A 239 -13.81 10.06 7.52
N SER A 240 -13.49 10.71 8.63
CA SER A 240 -14.50 11.21 9.59
C SER A 240 -15.43 12.22 8.94
N LEU A 241 -14.90 13.23 8.25
CA LEU A 241 -15.70 14.25 7.56
C LEU A 241 -16.56 13.63 6.44
N ARG A 242 -16.02 12.67 5.69
CA ARG A 242 -16.79 11.92 4.67
C ARG A 242 -17.94 11.12 5.28
N ALA A 243 -17.74 10.57 6.47
CA ALA A 243 -18.75 9.82 7.21
C ALA A 243 -19.78 10.70 7.93
N GLY A 244 -19.62 12.03 7.91
CA GLY A 244 -20.58 12.96 8.52
C GLY A 244 -20.25 13.34 9.96
N VAL A 245 -19.07 13.01 10.45
CA VAL A 245 -18.60 13.46 11.77
C VAL A 245 -18.43 14.98 11.75
N PRO A 246 -18.97 15.73 12.74
CA PRO A 246 -18.80 17.17 12.82
C PRO A 246 -17.33 17.58 12.89
N ALA A 247 -16.96 18.70 12.26
CA ALA A 247 -15.57 19.16 12.26
C ALA A 247 -15.04 19.42 13.66
N GLU A 248 -15.88 19.89 14.56
CA GLU A 248 -15.54 20.14 15.96
C GLU A 248 -15.12 18.86 16.68
N GLU A 249 -15.74 17.72 16.39
CA GLU A 249 -15.34 16.42 16.95
C GLU A 249 -14.00 15.97 16.36
N VAL A 250 -13.81 16.12 15.05
CA VAL A 250 -12.54 15.81 14.38
C VAL A 250 -11.41 16.66 14.97
N ILE A 251 -11.63 17.96 15.21
CA ILE A 251 -10.66 18.85 15.84
C ILE A 251 -10.34 18.39 17.26
N GLN A 252 -11.34 17.99 18.04
CA GLN A 252 -11.13 17.47 19.41
C GLN A 252 -10.27 16.20 19.40
N ASP A 253 -10.50 15.30 18.47
CA ASP A 253 -9.69 14.09 18.29
C ASP A 253 -8.24 14.44 17.93
N LEU A 254 -8.03 15.36 16.99
CA LEU A 254 -6.69 15.81 16.61
C LEU A 254 -5.96 16.51 17.75
N ASP A 255 -6.66 17.33 18.53
CA ASP A 255 -6.12 17.97 19.73
C ASP A 255 -5.74 16.94 20.81
N GLU A 256 -6.54 15.90 20.97
CA GLU A 256 -6.22 14.77 21.86
C GLU A 256 -4.93 14.08 21.43
N ILE A 257 -4.77 13.79 20.14
CA ILE A 257 -3.54 13.22 19.57
C ILE A 257 -2.35 14.15 19.85
N GLY A 258 -2.52 15.47 19.66
CA GLY A 258 -1.49 16.45 19.96
C GLY A 258 -1.08 16.44 21.42
N ARG A 259 -2.05 16.45 22.34
CA ARG A 259 -1.78 16.39 23.79
C ARG A 259 -1.07 15.10 24.20
N LYS A 260 -1.44 13.97 23.63
CA LYS A 260 -0.74 12.69 23.83
C LYS A 260 0.69 12.74 23.32
N ALA A 261 0.92 13.35 22.15
CA ALA A 261 2.27 13.54 21.62
C ALA A 261 3.13 14.43 22.54
N GLU A 262 2.62 15.55 22.98
CA GLU A 262 3.30 16.49 23.89
C GLU A 262 3.63 15.83 25.22
N ALA A 263 2.72 15.01 25.77
CA ALA A 263 2.97 14.24 26.99
C ALA A 263 4.15 13.26 26.85
N LEU A 264 4.46 12.81 25.64
CA LEU A 264 5.64 11.99 25.33
C LEU A 264 6.87 12.84 24.95
N GLY A 265 6.79 14.17 25.01
CA GLY A 265 7.85 15.10 24.59
C GLY A 265 7.99 15.20 23.07
N ILE A 266 6.98 14.81 22.32
CA ILE A 266 6.94 14.86 20.86
C ILE A 266 6.20 16.13 20.42
N ARG A 267 6.80 16.93 19.54
CA ARG A 267 6.16 18.11 18.98
C ARG A 267 5.19 17.74 17.86
N PRO A 268 3.87 17.97 18.01
CA PRO A 268 2.90 17.73 16.94
C PRO A 268 3.03 18.82 15.86
N ILE A 269 2.86 18.43 14.60
CA ILE A 269 2.79 19.30 13.43
C ILE A 269 1.57 18.87 12.63
N TYR A 270 0.54 19.71 12.63
CA TYR A 270 -0.69 19.42 11.91
C TYR A 270 -0.55 19.84 10.44
N LEU A 271 -1.00 18.97 9.56
CA LEU A 271 -1.05 19.23 8.13
C LEU A 271 -2.51 19.49 7.73
N THR A 272 -2.70 20.41 6.81
CA THR A 272 -4.03 20.70 6.24
C THR A 272 -4.51 19.53 5.40
N LEU A 273 -5.80 19.24 5.51
CA LEU A 273 -6.42 18.19 4.70
C LEU A 273 -6.44 18.60 3.22
N PRO A 274 -6.21 17.64 2.30
CA PRO A 274 -6.45 17.90 0.89
C PRO A 274 -7.94 18.09 0.62
N PRO A 275 -8.31 18.85 -0.43
CA PRO A 275 -9.69 19.05 -0.81
C PRO A 275 -10.40 17.74 -1.12
N ILE A 276 -11.63 17.59 -0.62
CA ILE A 276 -12.51 16.46 -0.94
C ILE A 276 -13.38 16.84 -2.15
N ASN A 277 -13.46 15.95 -3.15
CA ASN A 277 -14.41 16.07 -4.25
C ASN A 277 -15.43 14.93 -4.15
N PRO A 278 -16.65 15.19 -3.62
CA PRO A 278 -17.66 14.15 -3.39
C PRO A 278 -18.05 13.39 -4.66
N ALA A 279 -18.19 14.09 -5.78
CA ALA A 279 -18.55 13.46 -7.04
C ALA A 279 -17.48 12.48 -7.54
N ASN A 280 -16.22 12.80 -7.35
CA ASN A 280 -15.11 11.90 -7.70
C ASN A 280 -15.01 10.72 -6.74
N ILE A 281 -15.26 10.91 -5.45
CA ILE A 281 -15.32 9.83 -4.46
C ILE A 281 -16.43 8.85 -4.81
N GLN A 282 -17.64 9.35 -5.07
CA GLN A 282 -18.77 8.52 -5.48
C GLN A 282 -18.44 7.71 -6.75
N LYS A 283 -17.80 8.30 -7.74
CA LYS A 283 -17.41 7.60 -8.97
C LYS A 283 -16.31 6.56 -8.76
N ALA A 284 -15.33 6.86 -7.90
CA ALA A 284 -14.17 6.00 -7.70
C ALA A 284 -14.47 4.80 -6.80
N PHE A 285 -15.29 5.00 -5.76
CA PHE A 285 -15.48 4.05 -4.67
C PHE A 285 -16.93 3.61 -4.48
N ASP A 286 -17.89 4.22 -5.21
CA ASP A 286 -19.34 4.04 -5.02
C ASP A 286 -19.79 4.34 -3.58
N GLU A 287 -19.14 5.31 -2.94
CA GLU A 287 -19.40 5.72 -1.57
C GLU A 287 -19.98 7.12 -1.52
N PRO A 288 -21.09 7.34 -0.79
CA PRO A 288 -21.61 8.67 -0.54
C PRO A 288 -20.66 9.47 0.36
N THR A 289 -20.64 10.77 0.17
CA THR A 289 -19.92 11.70 1.05
C THR A 289 -20.97 12.58 1.75
N ALA A 290 -20.89 12.67 3.06
CA ALA A 290 -21.78 13.51 3.85
C ALA A 290 -21.59 15.02 3.53
N ASP A 291 -22.63 15.82 3.76
CA ASP A 291 -22.65 17.25 3.39
C ASP A 291 -21.61 18.11 4.14
N ASN A 292 -21.15 17.66 5.30
CA ASN A 292 -20.15 18.37 6.10
C ASN A 292 -18.72 18.31 5.54
N TRP A 293 -18.47 17.60 4.44
CA TRP A 293 -17.16 17.55 3.80
C TRP A 293 -16.57 18.93 3.48
N ARG A 294 -17.44 19.93 3.30
CA ARG A 294 -17.04 21.33 3.03
C ARG A 294 -16.27 21.94 4.18
N GLN A 295 -16.44 21.44 5.40
CA GLN A 295 -15.71 21.89 6.58
C GLN A 295 -14.23 21.47 6.55
N SER A 296 -13.84 20.55 5.67
CA SER A 296 -12.45 20.21 5.45
C SER A 296 -11.62 21.36 4.86
N PHE A 297 -12.27 22.42 4.40
CA PHE A 297 -11.61 23.64 3.88
C PHE A 297 -11.45 24.75 4.93
N ALA A 298 -12.07 24.62 6.07
CA ALA A 298 -12.03 25.59 7.15
C ALA A 298 -10.87 25.28 8.12
#